data_e3b1af6c4c4a3365799c6c8477d88cf2
#
_entry.id   e3b1af6c4c4a3365799c6c8477d88cf2
#
_cell.length_a   1.000
_cell.length_b   1.000
_cell.length_c   1.000
_cell.angle_alpha   90.00
_cell.angle_beta   90.00
_cell.angle_gamma   90.00
#
_symmetry.space_group_name_H-M   'P 1'
#
loop_
_entity.id
_entity.type
_entity.pdbx_description
1 polymer ?
#
loop_
_entity_poly.entity_id
_entity_poly.type
_entity_poly.pdbx_seq_one_letter_code
_entity_poly.pdbx_strand_id
1 'polypeptide(L)'
;MARKAKAVWLGGALVALAVLGWYVLVADGDADAAVGKTRPQSAALGPLGVVSLPAGAGSGPYSAAGLQSRQEQLVLWRGRYERAEQIYASYRDATRYPYDSRPIAEHPDQVRPFAPIAEELKLRNANGEEVKGMRLRTSQERVFLSGAESVKFTVAVRDENDRPLPLVIRNARAQSIPDSRTPIKLVQTSVAFSDDGTGADDASSDGTYSGRLTPASQGFQNTGGTIRLLVELAADGQQGVAHFDVVYMPDVPATWAGVREALEAGSLNFYVKAQVRQAGRYVVSARVDDANGEPFALLQFNDEVAAGSREFKLQVFGALVLDKNPTFPLRLRDVDGFLLIPDKFPDRSTMARQAGVVHVSASYPKSRFSPAEWNSEERQRYLAEYGKDAETARRQVEELSSR
;
A
#
# COMPACT_ATOMS: atom_id res chain seq x y z
N MET A 1 -41.64 24.97 -10.63
CA MET A 1 -40.99 23.95 -11.53
C MET A 1 -39.52 23.82 -11.09
N ALA A 2 -39.20 22.83 -10.30
CA ALA A 2 -37.88 22.63 -9.74
C ALA A 2 -37.12 21.65 -10.63
N ARG A 3 -36.06 22.12 -11.28
CA ARG A 3 -35.11 21.27 -12.01
C ARG A 3 -34.08 20.67 -11.03
N LYS A 4 -34.12 19.35 -10.90
CA LYS A 4 -33.14 18.57 -10.14
C LYS A 4 -31.78 18.62 -10.84
N ALA A 5 -30.79 19.21 -10.19
CA ALA A 5 -29.38 19.09 -10.60
C ALA A 5 -28.90 17.67 -10.25
N LYS A 6 -28.55 16.88 -11.26
CA LYS A 6 -27.84 15.60 -11.09
C LYS A 6 -26.37 15.92 -10.90
N ALA A 7 -25.84 15.65 -9.72
CA ALA A 7 -24.41 15.72 -9.44
C ALA A 7 -23.71 14.58 -10.20
N VAL A 8 -22.77 14.95 -11.07
CA VAL A 8 -21.88 13.99 -11.74
C VAL A 8 -20.71 13.71 -10.80
N TRP A 9 -20.77 12.58 -10.14
CA TRP A 9 -19.69 12.00 -9.34
C TRP A 9 -18.99 10.95 -10.19
N LEU A 10 -17.83 11.24 -10.76
CA LEU A 10 -16.95 10.22 -11.36
C LEU A 10 -15.58 10.87 -11.63
N GLY A 11 -14.56 10.46 -10.90
CA GLY A 11 -13.17 10.66 -11.29
C GLY A 11 -12.12 10.71 -10.18
N GLY A 12 -12.44 11.18 -8.97
CA GLY A 12 -11.44 11.35 -7.91
C GLY A 12 -11.31 10.20 -6.89
N ALA A 13 -12.20 9.23 -6.90
CA ALA A 13 -12.28 8.19 -5.88
C ALA A 13 -11.37 6.97 -6.10
N LEU A 14 -10.86 6.75 -7.32
CA LEU A 14 -10.14 5.52 -7.67
C LEU A 14 -8.69 5.46 -7.20
N VAL A 15 -7.99 6.58 -7.09
CA VAL A 15 -6.58 6.59 -6.63
C VAL A 15 -6.49 6.45 -5.11
N ALA A 16 -7.41 7.04 -4.36
CA ALA A 16 -7.48 6.86 -2.90
C ALA A 16 -7.82 5.43 -2.47
N LEU A 17 -8.61 4.71 -3.28
CA LEU A 17 -8.98 3.32 -3.02
C LEU A 17 -7.84 2.31 -3.29
N ALA A 18 -6.92 2.58 -4.19
CA ALA A 18 -5.78 1.69 -4.46
C ALA A 18 -4.76 1.70 -3.31
N VAL A 19 -4.53 2.86 -2.66
CA VAL A 19 -3.68 2.98 -1.47
C VAL A 19 -4.39 2.43 -0.22
N LEU A 20 -5.71 2.58 -0.12
CA LEU A 20 -6.53 2.01 0.96
C LEU A 20 -6.62 0.48 0.90
N GLY A 21 -6.72 -0.11 -0.30
CA GLY A 21 -6.82 -1.57 -0.48
C GLY A 21 -5.60 -2.33 0.02
N TRP A 22 -4.41 -1.75 -0.07
CA TRP A 22 -3.17 -2.37 0.37
C TRP A 22 -3.05 -2.43 1.90
N TYR A 23 -3.47 -1.38 2.62
CA TYR A 23 -3.37 -1.33 4.08
C TYR A 23 -4.45 -2.16 4.80
N VAL A 24 -5.62 -2.37 4.18
CA VAL A 24 -6.69 -3.20 4.76
C VAL A 24 -6.37 -4.69 4.66
N LEU A 25 -5.65 -5.15 3.63
CA LEU A 25 -5.24 -6.56 3.48
C LEU A 25 -4.18 -7.02 4.48
N VAL A 26 -3.45 -6.09 5.13
CA VAL A 26 -2.44 -6.40 6.16
C VAL A 26 -3.03 -6.38 7.58
N ALA A 27 -4.28 -5.89 7.75
CA ALA A 27 -4.90 -5.72 9.07
C ALA A 27 -5.72 -6.92 9.58
N ASP A 28 -5.97 -7.94 8.75
CA ASP A 28 -6.78 -9.12 9.15
C ASP A 28 -5.91 -10.30 9.64
N GLY A 29 -5.10 -10.04 10.65
CA GLY A 29 -4.50 -11.07 11.48
C GLY A 29 -5.00 -10.90 12.91
N ASP A 30 -5.94 -11.75 13.31
CA ASP A 30 -6.54 -11.89 14.64
C ASP A 30 -7.69 -10.92 15.01
N ALA A 31 -8.90 -11.33 14.65
CA ALA A 31 -10.11 -11.04 15.42
C ALA A 31 -11.13 -12.17 15.22
N ASP A 32 -11.10 -13.15 16.07
CA ASP A 32 -12.28 -13.96 16.38
C ASP A 32 -13.27 -13.08 17.14
N ALA A 33 -14.35 -12.67 16.47
CA ALA A 33 -15.71 -12.55 17.01
C ALA A 33 -16.68 -12.00 15.96
N ALA A 34 -17.58 -12.88 15.56
CA ALA A 34 -18.94 -12.63 15.07
C ALA A 34 -19.21 -11.36 14.25
N VAL A 35 -19.43 -11.48 12.91
CA VAL A 35 -20.69 -11.13 12.22
C VAL A 35 -20.62 -11.56 10.75
N GLY A 36 -21.64 -12.31 10.33
CA GLY A 36 -22.28 -12.35 9.00
C GLY A 36 -21.43 -12.39 7.72
N LYS A 37 -21.09 -13.61 7.30
CA LYS A 37 -21.09 -14.15 5.94
C LYS A 37 -21.22 -13.19 4.75
N THR A 38 -20.09 -12.96 4.04
CA THR A 38 -19.98 -13.25 2.62
C THR A 38 -18.52 -13.61 2.32
N ARG A 39 -18.21 -14.88 2.47
CA ARG A 39 -17.02 -15.51 1.89
C ARG A 39 -17.17 -15.42 0.36
N PRO A 40 -16.11 -15.06 -0.42
CA PRO A 40 -16.07 -15.54 -1.79
C PRO A 40 -16.08 -17.07 -1.68
N GLN A 41 -17.10 -17.70 -2.20
CA GLN A 41 -17.15 -19.13 -2.38
C GLN A 41 -15.93 -19.51 -3.24
N SER A 42 -14.86 -19.98 -2.60
CA SER A 42 -14.08 -21.01 -3.24
C SER A 42 -15.08 -22.10 -3.55
N ALA A 43 -15.29 -22.37 -4.84
CA ALA A 43 -16.10 -23.50 -5.27
C ALA A 43 -15.53 -24.72 -4.56
N ALA A 44 -16.14 -25.11 -3.45
CA ALA A 44 -16.00 -26.43 -2.94
C ALA A 44 -16.50 -27.33 -4.06
N LEU A 45 -15.58 -27.95 -4.77
CA LEU A 45 -15.91 -29.14 -5.55
C LEU A 45 -16.49 -30.10 -4.54
N GLY A 46 -17.81 -30.16 -4.50
CA GLY A 46 -18.56 -31.15 -3.76
C GLY A 46 -18.04 -32.55 -4.09
N PRO A 47 -18.26 -33.55 -3.24
CA PRO A 47 -17.86 -34.91 -3.55
C PRO A 47 -18.46 -35.23 -4.92
N LEU A 48 -17.59 -35.52 -5.89
CA LEU A 48 -17.99 -35.95 -7.23
C LEU A 48 -18.93 -37.13 -7.03
N GLY A 49 -20.20 -36.90 -7.33
CA GLY A 49 -21.21 -37.95 -7.38
C GLY A 49 -20.65 -39.11 -8.19
N VAL A 50 -20.69 -40.29 -7.61
CA VAL A 50 -20.41 -41.53 -8.33
C VAL A 50 -21.32 -41.58 -9.56
N VAL A 51 -20.75 -41.26 -10.71
CA VAL A 51 -21.45 -41.48 -11.97
C VAL A 51 -21.52 -43.02 -12.12
N SER A 52 -22.67 -43.59 -11.85
CA SER A 52 -22.96 -45.00 -12.17
C SER A 52 -22.92 -45.13 -13.68
N LEU A 53 -21.85 -45.73 -14.19
CA LEU A 53 -21.75 -46.16 -15.58
C LEU A 53 -22.73 -47.29 -15.81
N PRO A 54 -23.47 -47.34 -16.98
CA PRO A 54 -24.34 -48.45 -17.31
C PRO A 54 -23.54 -49.75 -17.40
N ALA A 55 -24.01 -50.78 -16.70
CA ALA A 55 -23.49 -52.13 -16.79
C ALA A 55 -23.72 -52.67 -18.20
N GLY A 56 -22.66 -52.76 -19.01
CA GLY A 56 -22.72 -53.34 -20.34
C GLY A 56 -21.35 -53.56 -20.96
N ALA A 57 -20.94 -54.84 -21.00
CA ALA A 57 -19.85 -55.44 -21.78
C ALA A 57 -18.42 -55.02 -21.47
N GLY A 58 -17.68 -55.88 -20.75
CA GLY A 58 -16.20 -55.96 -20.82
C GLY A 58 -15.42 -54.97 -20.00
N SER A 59 -15.81 -54.69 -18.76
CA SER A 59 -15.10 -53.74 -17.84
C SER A 59 -14.10 -54.43 -16.89
N GLY A 60 -13.24 -55.25 -17.43
CA GLY A 60 -12.05 -55.70 -16.68
C GLY A 60 -11.01 -54.60 -16.66
N PRO A 61 -10.13 -54.53 -15.59
CA PRO A 61 -9.08 -53.49 -15.49
C PRO A 61 -8.07 -53.52 -16.65
N TYR A 62 -8.05 -54.57 -17.44
CA TYR A 62 -7.20 -54.73 -18.62
C TYR A 62 -8.00 -54.67 -19.96
N SER A 63 -9.28 -54.29 -19.96
CA SER A 63 -10.01 -53.99 -21.20
C SER A 63 -9.56 -52.66 -21.79
N ALA A 64 -9.71 -52.46 -23.10
CA ALA A 64 -9.37 -51.18 -23.75
C ALA A 64 -10.05 -49.98 -23.10
N ALA A 65 -11.32 -50.13 -22.69
CA ALA A 65 -12.06 -49.11 -21.95
C ALA A 65 -11.50 -48.89 -20.54
N GLY A 66 -11.08 -49.93 -19.83
CA GLY A 66 -10.44 -49.83 -18.52
C GLY A 66 -9.08 -49.14 -18.58
N LEU A 67 -8.29 -49.45 -19.61
CA LEU A 67 -7.00 -48.79 -19.85
C LEU A 67 -7.15 -47.30 -20.20
N GLN A 68 -8.13 -46.97 -21.04
CA GLN A 68 -8.41 -45.58 -21.40
C GLN A 68 -8.88 -44.77 -20.20
N SER A 69 -9.82 -45.29 -19.41
CA SER A 69 -10.28 -44.65 -18.16
C SER A 69 -9.15 -44.43 -17.17
N ARG A 70 -8.25 -45.40 -17.03
CA ARG A 70 -7.06 -45.30 -16.19
C ARG A 70 -6.09 -44.24 -16.67
N GLN A 71 -5.87 -44.13 -17.97
CA GLN A 71 -5.01 -43.13 -18.55
C GLN A 71 -5.55 -41.72 -18.34
N GLU A 72 -6.87 -41.54 -18.48
CA GLU A 72 -7.56 -40.29 -18.16
C GLU A 72 -7.41 -39.92 -16.68
N GLN A 73 -7.58 -40.87 -15.76
CA GLN A 73 -7.36 -40.68 -14.34
C GLN A 73 -5.91 -40.31 -14.03
N LEU A 74 -4.93 -40.95 -14.67
CA LEU A 74 -3.52 -40.64 -14.49
C LEU A 74 -3.19 -39.20 -14.91
N VAL A 75 -3.73 -38.74 -16.03
CA VAL A 75 -3.56 -37.35 -16.49
C VAL A 75 -4.19 -36.37 -15.48
N LEU A 76 -5.38 -36.67 -14.98
CA LEU A 76 -6.06 -35.87 -13.98
C LEU A 76 -5.25 -35.75 -12.68
N TRP A 77 -4.74 -36.88 -12.15
CA TRP A 77 -3.99 -36.90 -10.90
C TRP A 77 -2.59 -36.28 -11.04
N ARG A 78 -1.94 -36.41 -12.19
CA ARG A 78 -0.70 -35.68 -12.50
C ARG A 78 -0.92 -34.17 -12.43
N GLY A 79 -1.96 -33.67 -13.08
CA GLY A 79 -2.29 -32.25 -13.03
C GLY A 79 -2.69 -31.76 -11.62
N ARG A 80 -3.28 -32.63 -10.77
CA ARG A 80 -3.54 -32.31 -9.36
C ARG A 80 -2.24 -32.28 -8.54
N TYR A 81 -1.35 -33.23 -8.75
CA TYR A 81 -0.06 -33.27 -8.07
C TYR A 81 0.79 -32.04 -8.41
N GLU A 82 0.92 -31.70 -9.69
CA GLU A 82 1.66 -30.51 -10.12
C GLU A 82 1.12 -29.22 -9.47
N ARG A 83 -0.22 -29.06 -9.43
CA ARG A 83 -0.83 -27.90 -8.76
C ARG A 83 -0.61 -27.90 -7.25
N ALA A 84 -0.73 -29.04 -6.58
CA ALA A 84 -0.51 -29.16 -5.14
C ALA A 84 0.94 -28.84 -4.77
N GLU A 85 1.91 -29.36 -5.51
CA GLU A 85 3.33 -29.02 -5.36
C GLU A 85 3.60 -27.54 -5.58
N GLN A 86 2.98 -26.96 -6.61
CA GLN A 86 3.11 -25.52 -6.88
C GLN A 86 2.53 -24.67 -5.75
N ILE A 87 1.37 -25.05 -5.21
CA ILE A 87 0.74 -24.36 -4.07
C ILE A 87 1.64 -24.46 -2.83
N TYR A 88 2.13 -25.66 -2.51
CA TYR A 88 3.02 -25.89 -1.39
C TYR A 88 4.30 -25.05 -1.50
N ALA A 89 4.98 -25.11 -2.63
CA ALA A 89 6.21 -24.37 -2.89
C ALA A 89 5.96 -22.83 -2.83
N SER A 90 4.90 -22.37 -3.49
CA SER A 90 4.53 -20.95 -3.50
C SER A 90 4.24 -20.42 -2.10
N TYR A 91 3.48 -21.16 -1.27
CA TYR A 91 3.20 -20.78 0.11
C TYR A 91 4.47 -20.78 0.99
N ARG A 92 5.30 -21.84 0.89
CA ARG A 92 6.58 -21.92 1.59
C ARG A 92 7.48 -20.73 1.28
N ASP A 93 7.61 -20.39 0.01
CA ASP A 93 8.50 -19.32 -0.45
C ASP A 93 7.92 -17.94 -0.09
N ALA A 94 6.61 -17.73 -0.23
CA ALA A 94 5.94 -16.48 0.16
C ALA A 94 5.97 -16.23 1.68
N THR A 95 6.06 -17.29 2.50
CA THR A 95 6.12 -17.20 3.96
C THR A 95 7.52 -17.49 4.53
N ARG A 96 8.57 -17.41 3.71
CA ARG A 96 9.96 -17.61 4.13
C ARG A 96 10.43 -16.57 5.14
N TYR A 97 9.94 -15.33 4.99
CA TYR A 97 10.19 -14.22 5.89
C TYR A 97 8.90 -13.80 6.59
N PRO A 98 8.96 -13.18 7.79
CA PRO A 98 7.78 -12.65 8.45
C PRO A 98 7.19 -11.47 7.66
N TYR A 99 5.90 -11.21 7.86
CA TYR A 99 5.18 -10.13 7.16
C TYR A 99 5.75 -8.73 7.44
N ASP A 100 6.41 -8.56 8.59
CA ASP A 100 6.99 -7.30 9.07
C ASP A 100 8.45 -7.06 8.61
N SER A 101 9.03 -8.01 7.84
CA SER A 101 10.39 -7.93 7.31
C SER A 101 10.47 -8.59 5.93
N ARG A 102 10.23 -7.82 4.88
CA ARG A 102 10.09 -8.34 3.50
C ARG A 102 11.16 -7.80 2.57
N PRO A 103 11.54 -8.55 1.52
CA PRO A 103 12.34 -7.98 0.44
C PRO A 103 11.60 -6.81 -0.21
N ILE A 104 12.22 -5.64 -0.31
CA ILE A 104 11.56 -4.48 -0.93
C ILE A 104 11.29 -4.68 -2.43
N ALA A 105 12.00 -5.59 -3.07
CA ALA A 105 11.76 -5.96 -4.47
C ALA A 105 10.36 -6.55 -4.73
N GLU A 106 9.69 -7.09 -3.70
CA GLU A 106 8.30 -7.54 -3.76
C GLU A 106 7.31 -6.36 -3.70
N HIS A 107 7.79 -5.15 -3.36
CA HIS A 107 7.01 -3.94 -3.14
C HIS A 107 7.63 -2.73 -3.86
N PRO A 108 7.69 -2.72 -5.20
CA PRO A 108 8.38 -1.68 -5.97
C PRO A 108 7.78 -0.28 -5.75
N ASP A 109 6.49 -0.19 -5.41
CA ASP A 109 5.78 1.03 -5.04
C ASP A 109 6.28 1.63 -3.71
N GLN A 110 6.88 0.82 -2.84
CA GLN A 110 7.42 1.22 -1.53
C GLN A 110 8.89 1.64 -1.57
N VAL A 111 9.56 1.55 -2.71
CA VAL A 111 10.97 1.97 -2.84
C VAL A 111 11.11 3.48 -2.62
N ARG A 112 10.14 4.25 -3.09
CA ARG A 112 10.09 5.72 -2.92
C ARG A 112 8.73 6.15 -2.36
N PRO A 113 8.45 5.88 -1.08
CA PRO A 113 7.12 6.07 -0.49
C PRO A 113 6.70 7.53 -0.40
N PHE A 114 7.67 8.45 -0.44
CA PHE A 114 7.43 9.89 -0.33
C PHE A 114 7.54 10.63 -1.67
N ALA A 115 7.58 9.87 -2.79
CA ALA A 115 7.52 10.49 -4.10
C ALA A 115 6.19 11.22 -4.29
N PRO A 116 6.19 12.41 -4.90
CA PRO A 116 4.96 13.12 -5.20
C PRO A 116 4.06 12.29 -6.13
N ILE A 117 2.75 12.41 -5.92
CA ILE A 117 1.74 11.82 -6.80
C ILE A 117 1.61 12.75 -8.00
N ALA A 118 2.08 12.31 -9.16
CA ALA A 118 1.99 13.05 -10.41
C ALA A 118 0.94 12.43 -11.33
N GLU A 119 0.11 13.28 -11.92
CA GLU A 119 -0.95 12.87 -12.85
C GLU A 119 -0.89 13.71 -14.13
N GLU A 120 -1.20 13.08 -15.24
CA GLU A 120 -1.41 13.75 -16.52
C GLU A 120 -2.84 13.46 -16.98
N LEU A 121 -3.63 14.51 -17.10
CA LEU A 121 -5.04 14.45 -17.39
C LEU A 121 -5.36 15.35 -18.59
N LYS A 122 -6.48 15.11 -19.24
CA LYS A 122 -7.03 16.08 -20.20
C LYS A 122 -7.54 17.30 -19.44
N LEU A 123 -7.17 18.49 -19.90
CA LEU A 123 -7.70 19.72 -19.29
C LEU A 123 -9.22 19.75 -19.45
N ARG A 124 -9.93 20.06 -18.36
CA ARG A 124 -11.39 20.19 -18.33
C ARG A 124 -11.78 21.59 -17.88
N ASN A 125 -12.83 22.14 -18.51
CA ASN A 125 -13.43 23.40 -18.09
C ASN A 125 -14.33 23.21 -16.86
N ALA A 126 -14.88 24.30 -16.34
CA ALA A 126 -15.76 24.29 -15.15
C ALA A 126 -17.04 23.43 -15.33
N ASN A 127 -17.47 23.20 -16.57
CA ASN A 127 -18.61 22.33 -16.90
C ASN A 127 -18.23 20.84 -16.99
N GLY A 128 -16.93 20.51 -16.85
CA GLY A 128 -16.41 19.14 -16.98
C GLY A 128 -16.14 18.71 -18.42
N GLU A 129 -16.25 19.62 -19.40
CA GLU A 129 -16.00 19.35 -20.81
C GLU A 129 -14.49 19.37 -21.09
N GLU A 130 -14.02 18.49 -21.96
CA GLU A 130 -12.62 18.39 -22.35
C GLU A 130 -12.21 19.57 -23.24
N VAL A 131 -11.11 20.22 -22.87
CA VAL A 131 -10.45 21.25 -23.71
C VAL A 131 -9.48 20.52 -24.64
N LYS A 132 -9.79 20.52 -25.94
CA LYS A 132 -9.00 19.82 -26.95
C LYS A 132 -7.58 20.41 -27.08
N GLY A 133 -6.61 19.50 -27.30
CA GLY A 133 -5.23 19.91 -27.56
C GLY A 133 -4.44 20.28 -26.31
N MET A 134 -5.03 20.19 -25.13
CA MET A 134 -4.39 20.57 -23.85
C MET A 134 -4.39 19.45 -22.84
N ARG A 135 -3.22 19.22 -22.23
CA ARG A 135 -3.00 18.31 -21.13
C ARG A 135 -2.66 19.07 -19.86
N LEU A 136 -3.33 18.70 -18.78
CA LEU A 136 -3.07 19.21 -17.45
C LEU A 136 -2.11 18.24 -16.75
N ARG A 137 -0.95 18.72 -16.32
CA ARG A 137 -0.05 18.01 -15.42
C ARG A 137 -0.20 18.55 -14.01
N THR A 138 -0.43 17.66 -13.08
CA THR A 138 -0.54 17.99 -11.67
C THR A 138 0.41 17.15 -10.86
N SER A 139 0.85 17.69 -9.72
CA SER A 139 1.57 16.92 -8.73
C SER A 139 1.13 17.32 -7.33
N GLN A 140 1.07 16.35 -6.44
CA GLN A 140 0.74 16.50 -5.02
C GLN A 140 1.76 15.75 -4.18
N GLU A 141 2.41 16.45 -3.26
CA GLU A 141 3.50 15.89 -2.45
C GLU A 141 3.01 14.75 -1.55
N ARG A 142 1.79 14.86 -1.01
CA ARG A 142 1.19 13.86 -0.11
C ARG A 142 -0.32 14.02 0.01
N VAL A 143 -1.01 12.95 0.41
CA VAL A 143 -2.47 12.97 0.66
C VAL A 143 -2.77 13.20 2.14
N PHE A 144 -2.03 12.58 3.05
CA PHE A 144 -2.29 12.66 4.48
C PHE A 144 -1.36 13.67 5.15
N LEU A 145 -1.94 14.48 6.05
CA LEU A 145 -1.26 15.53 6.80
C LEU A 145 -1.71 15.51 8.26
N SER A 146 -0.79 15.78 9.18
CA SER A 146 -1.12 15.98 10.59
C SER A 146 -0.42 17.20 11.18
N GLY A 147 -1.06 17.83 12.14
CA GLY A 147 -0.50 18.94 12.92
C GLY A 147 -0.02 20.08 12.03
N ALA A 148 1.25 20.47 12.16
CA ALA A 148 1.84 21.59 11.45
C ALA A 148 2.41 21.25 10.06
N GLU A 149 2.18 20.05 9.53
CA GLU A 149 2.67 19.66 8.21
C GLU A 149 2.03 20.49 7.10
N SER A 150 2.78 20.64 6.00
CA SER A 150 2.34 21.30 4.77
C SER A 150 2.38 20.35 3.60
N VAL A 151 1.71 20.71 2.52
CA VAL A 151 1.74 20.00 1.24
C VAL A 151 1.96 20.96 0.08
N LYS A 152 2.86 20.58 -0.83
CA LYS A 152 3.10 21.27 -2.07
C LYS A 152 2.23 20.67 -3.17
N PHE A 153 1.70 21.54 -4.02
CA PHE A 153 0.99 21.19 -5.25
C PHE A 153 1.65 21.86 -6.43
N THR A 154 1.66 21.21 -7.57
CA THR A 154 2.10 21.83 -8.83
C THR A 154 1.05 21.67 -9.91
N VAL A 155 0.97 22.65 -10.81
CA VAL A 155 0.06 22.67 -11.96
C VAL A 155 0.81 23.20 -13.18
N ALA A 156 0.77 22.46 -14.28
CA ALA A 156 1.29 22.88 -15.57
C ALA A 156 0.32 22.48 -16.68
N VAL A 157 0.27 23.24 -17.78
CA VAL A 157 -0.51 22.88 -18.96
C VAL A 157 0.44 22.73 -20.14
N ARG A 158 0.24 21.67 -20.93
CA ARG A 158 1.04 21.33 -22.09
C ARG A 158 0.17 21.07 -23.31
N ASP A 159 0.71 21.30 -24.49
CA ASP A 159 0.07 20.93 -25.75
C ASP A 159 0.24 19.44 -26.06
N GLU A 160 -0.28 18.97 -27.18
CA GLU A 160 -0.17 17.57 -27.63
C GLU A 160 1.28 17.14 -27.92
N ASN A 161 2.19 18.11 -28.18
CA ASN A 161 3.60 17.89 -28.45
C ASN A 161 4.47 18.05 -27.19
N ASP A 162 3.85 18.06 -25.99
CA ASP A 162 4.52 18.23 -24.70
C ASP A 162 5.19 19.59 -24.47
N ARG A 163 4.80 20.63 -25.20
CA ARG A 163 5.32 21.99 -25.03
C ARG A 163 4.53 22.68 -23.93
N PRO A 164 5.22 23.44 -23.03
CA PRO A 164 4.52 24.21 -22.01
C PRO A 164 3.67 25.31 -22.67
N LEU A 165 2.44 25.44 -22.21
CA LEU A 165 1.55 26.54 -22.61
C LEU A 165 1.55 27.61 -21.52
N PRO A 166 1.47 28.92 -21.93
CA PRO A 166 1.31 30.00 -20.96
C PRO A 166 0.11 29.77 -20.07
N LEU A 167 0.34 29.76 -18.76
CA LEU A 167 -0.65 29.46 -17.73
C LEU A 167 -0.85 30.68 -16.83
N VAL A 168 -2.10 30.96 -16.47
CA VAL A 168 -2.47 31.95 -15.45
C VAL A 168 -3.37 31.28 -14.44
N ILE A 169 -2.97 31.31 -13.19
CA ILE A 169 -3.83 30.90 -12.08
C ILE A 169 -4.75 32.05 -11.72
N ARG A 170 -6.05 31.87 -11.96
CA ARG A 170 -7.07 32.91 -11.70
C ARG A 170 -7.51 32.94 -10.24
N ASN A 171 -7.66 31.73 -9.67
CA ASN A 171 -8.07 31.56 -8.27
C ASN A 171 -7.60 30.19 -7.79
N ALA A 172 -7.15 30.11 -6.54
CA ALA A 172 -6.90 28.84 -5.91
C ALA A 172 -7.38 28.89 -4.47
N ARG A 173 -8.27 27.97 -4.11
CA ARG A 173 -9.00 27.99 -2.85
C ARG A 173 -9.08 26.61 -2.23
N ALA A 174 -8.59 26.49 -1.01
CA ALA A 174 -8.75 25.31 -0.19
C ALA A 174 -10.00 25.44 0.69
N GLN A 175 -10.81 24.38 0.77
CA GLN A 175 -12.00 24.34 1.60
C GLN A 175 -12.19 22.96 2.25
N SER A 176 -12.73 22.96 3.48
CA SER A 176 -13.13 21.71 4.14
C SER A 176 -14.34 21.10 3.41
N ILE A 177 -14.31 19.78 3.21
CA ILE A 177 -15.42 19.02 2.64
C ILE A 177 -16.19 18.37 3.79
N PRO A 178 -17.48 18.71 3.98
CA PRO A 178 -18.30 18.07 5.00
C PRO A 178 -18.42 16.55 4.76
N ASP A 179 -18.21 15.77 5.80
CA ASP A 179 -18.57 14.35 5.84
C ASP A 179 -19.95 14.20 6.50
N SER A 180 -20.78 13.31 5.99
CA SER A 180 -22.10 13.00 6.55
C SER A 180 -22.04 12.48 7.99
N ARG A 181 -20.90 11.95 8.41
CA ARG A 181 -20.65 11.41 9.75
C ARG A 181 -20.15 12.44 10.76
N THR A 182 -19.61 13.56 10.27
CA THR A 182 -19.00 14.59 11.13
C THR A 182 -19.42 15.97 10.63
N PRO A 183 -20.37 16.67 11.28
CA PRO A 183 -20.72 18.04 10.94
C PRO A 183 -19.49 18.93 11.15
N ILE A 184 -18.94 19.47 10.09
CA ILE A 184 -17.76 20.33 10.13
C ILE A 184 -18.17 21.74 9.76
N LYS A 185 -17.65 22.73 10.48
CA LYS A 185 -17.74 24.13 10.09
C LYS A 185 -16.99 24.29 8.76
N LEU A 186 -17.66 24.86 7.75
CA LEU A 186 -17.01 25.19 6.48
C LEU A 186 -15.89 26.20 6.74
N VAL A 187 -14.64 25.74 6.54
CA VAL A 187 -13.45 26.57 6.54
C VAL A 187 -12.97 26.70 5.11
N GLN A 188 -12.56 27.91 4.75
CA GLN A 188 -12.07 28.22 3.41
C GLN A 188 -10.93 29.21 3.49
N THR A 189 -9.88 29.02 2.64
CA THR A 189 -8.74 29.91 2.53
C THR A 189 -8.23 29.98 1.09
N SER A 190 -7.58 31.06 0.73
CA SER A 190 -6.87 31.15 -0.55
C SER A 190 -5.48 30.53 -0.43
N VAL A 191 -5.01 29.93 -1.54
CA VAL A 191 -3.67 29.37 -1.67
C VAL A 191 -2.97 30.09 -2.82
N ALA A 192 -1.84 30.75 -2.54
CA ALA A 192 -1.06 31.40 -3.59
C ALA A 192 -0.31 30.36 -4.43
N PHE A 193 -0.31 30.57 -5.74
CA PHE A 193 0.50 29.82 -6.72
C PHE A 193 1.41 30.79 -7.46
N SER A 194 2.68 30.43 -7.63
CA SER A 194 3.67 31.19 -8.39
C SER A 194 4.54 30.29 -9.26
N ASP A 195 5.15 30.88 -10.27
CA ASP A 195 6.19 30.31 -11.14
C ASP A 195 7.36 31.32 -11.18
N ASP A 196 7.88 31.65 -9.98
CA ASP A 196 8.90 32.69 -9.76
C ASP A 196 10.22 32.18 -9.17
N GLY A 197 10.30 30.84 -8.92
CA GLY A 197 11.46 30.19 -8.32
C GLY A 197 11.59 30.46 -6.80
N THR A 198 10.49 30.90 -6.14
CA THR A 198 10.52 31.19 -4.70
C THR A 198 9.45 30.44 -3.93
N GLY A 199 9.63 30.30 -2.61
CA GLY A 199 8.63 29.73 -1.72
C GLY A 199 8.34 28.23 -1.96
N ALA A 200 7.25 27.93 -2.63
CA ALA A 200 6.89 26.56 -3.00
C ALA A 200 7.41 26.19 -4.38
N ASP A 201 7.86 27.17 -5.16
CA ASP A 201 8.31 26.97 -6.52
C ASP A 201 9.82 26.69 -6.58
N ASP A 202 10.23 25.69 -7.36
CA ASP A 202 11.61 25.23 -7.43
C ASP A 202 12.41 25.92 -8.54
N ALA A 203 11.73 26.41 -9.60
CA ALA A 203 12.38 26.95 -10.78
C ALA A 203 11.55 28.06 -11.45
N SER A 204 12.11 29.25 -11.56
CA SER A 204 11.43 30.41 -12.15
C SER A 204 11.15 30.22 -13.64
N SER A 205 9.91 30.51 -14.04
CA SER A 205 9.49 30.57 -15.44
C SER A 205 9.63 29.26 -16.21
N ASP A 206 9.47 28.12 -15.54
CA ASP A 206 9.49 26.81 -16.18
C ASP A 206 8.10 26.34 -16.67
N GLY A 207 7.06 27.16 -16.43
CA GLY A 207 5.68 26.90 -16.77
C GLY A 207 4.96 26.00 -15.78
N THR A 208 5.59 25.73 -14.63
CA THR A 208 5.02 24.91 -13.54
C THR A 208 4.70 25.79 -12.35
N TYR A 209 3.44 26.08 -12.14
CA TYR A 209 2.97 26.87 -11.01
C TYR A 209 2.89 26.01 -9.76
N SER A 210 3.49 26.47 -8.69
CA SER A 210 3.58 25.78 -7.42
C SER A 210 2.84 26.53 -6.30
N GLY A 211 2.10 25.81 -5.46
CA GLY A 211 1.41 26.33 -4.29
C GLY A 211 1.59 25.45 -3.08
N ARG A 212 1.50 26.04 -1.86
CA ARG A 212 1.65 25.31 -0.60
C ARG A 212 0.45 25.56 0.31
N LEU A 213 -0.13 24.47 0.82
CA LEU A 213 -1.15 24.51 1.85
C LEU A 213 -0.54 24.07 3.17
N THR A 214 -0.71 24.87 4.22
CA THR A 214 -0.34 24.59 5.60
C THR A 214 -1.57 24.71 6.47
N PRO A 215 -2.37 23.62 6.61
CA PRO A 215 -3.70 23.68 7.20
C PRO A 215 -3.75 24.33 8.59
N ALA A 216 -2.79 23.98 9.46
CA ALA A 216 -2.75 24.51 10.83
C ALA A 216 -2.67 26.04 10.91
N SER A 217 -1.93 26.70 10.01
CA SER A 217 -1.77 28.15 9.98
C SER A 217 -2.78 28.87 9.10
N GLN A 218 -3.52 28.11 8.27
CA GLN A 218 -4.46 28.65 7.28
C GLN A 218 -5.94 28.42 7.66
N GLY A 219 -6.22 28.31 8.96
CA GLY A 219 -7.58 28.29 9.48
C GLY A 219 -8.18 26.91 9.74
N PHE A 220 -7.48 25.81 9.41
CA PHE A 220 -7.97 24.45 9.60
C PHE A 220 -7.49 23.79 10.90
N GLN A 221 -6.82 24.51 11.80
CA GLN A 221 -6.19 23.98 13.03
C GLN A 221 -7.14 23.19 13.93
N ASN A 222 -8.45 23.39 13.80
CA ASN A 222 -9.48 22.68 14.57
C ASN A 222 -10.42 21.85 13.69
N THR A 223 -10.03 21.58 12.45
CA THR A 223 -10.89 20.92 11.45
C THR A 223 -10.19 19.69 10.89
N GLY A 224 -10.53 18.52 11.40
CA GLY A 224 -10.10 17.25 10.81
C GLY A 224 -10.98 16.84 9.62
N GLY A 225 -10.43 16.15 8.64
CA GLY A 225 -11.17 15.63 7.49
C GLY A 225 -10.56 16.00 6.16
N THR A 226 -11.36 15.90 5.09
CA THR A 226 -10.90 16.24 3.74
C THR A 226 -10.89 17.75 3.52
N ILE A 227 -9.76 18.25 3.01
CA ILE A 227 -9.62 19.61 2.49
C ILE A 227 -9.42 19.48 0.98
N ARG A 228 -10.31 20.11 0.21
CA ARG A 228 -10.20 20.20 -1.25
C ARG A 228 -9.62 21.53 -1.66
N LEU A 229 -8.52 21.49 -2.42
CA LEU A 229 -7.96 22.63 -3.11
C LEU A 229 -8.52 22.64 -4.54
N LEU A 230 -9.24 23.70 -4.88
CA LEU A 230 -9.72 23.96 -6.24
C LEU A 230 -8.85 25.05 -6.86
N VAL A 231 -8.30 24.78 -8.04
CA VAL A 231 -7.46 25.72 -8.81
C VAL A 231 -8.14 26.03 -10.12
N GLU A 232 -8.58 27.26 -10.29
CA GLU A 232 -9.13 27.80 -11.53
C GLU A 232 -7.99 28.44 -12.33
N LEU A 233 -7.82 28.00 -13.56
CA LEU A 233 -6.71 28.39 -14.41
C LEU A 233 -7.17 28.80 -15.80
N ALA A 234 -6.30 29.51 -16.51
CA ALA A 234 -6.46 29.81 -17.93
C ALA A 234 -5.15 29.52 -18.66
N ALA A 235 -5.21 28.76 -19.75
CA ALA A 235 -4.09 28.47 -20.62
C ALA A 235 -4.50 28.73 -22.07
N ASP A 236 -3.69 29.51 -22.81
CA ASP A 236 -3.95 29.88 -24.20
C ASP A 236 -5.40 30.33 -24.46
N GLY A 237 -5.92 31.18 -23.56
CA GLY A 237 -7.29 31.70 -23.63
C GLY A 237 -8.40 30.76 -23.22
N GLN A 238 -8.11 29.49 -22.96
CA GLN A 238 -9.06 28.48 -22.50
C GLN A 238 -9.09 28.40 -20.96
N GLN A 239 -10.27 28.25 -20.39
CA GLN A 239 -10.42 28.06 -18.94
C GLN A 239 -10.36 26.59 -18.57
N GLY A 240 -9.71 26.30 -17.44
CA GLY A 240 -9.60 24.96 -16.89
C GLY A 240 -9.70 24.95 -15.38
N VAL A 241 -9.87 23.74 -14.83
CA VAL A 241 -9.95 23.50 -13.39
C VAL A 241 -9.10 22.29 -13.03
N ALA A 242 -8.31 22.43 -11.97
CA ALA A 242 -7.66 21.33 -11.28
C ALA A 242 -8.19 21.24 -9.84
N HIS A 243 -8.23 20.04 -9.27
CA HIS A 243 -8.56 19.87 -7.86
C HIS A 243 -7.63 18.84 -7.20
N PHE A 244 -7.38 19.05 -5.91
CA PHE A 244 -6.56 18.17 -5.09
C PHE A 244 -7.28 17.94 -3.77
N ASP A 245 -7.25 16.71 -3.28
CA ASP A 245 -7.80 16.37 -1.96
C ASP A 245 -6.67 15.96 -1.02
N VAL A 246 -6.68 16.52 0.18
CA VAL A 246 -5.83 16.10 1.30
C VAL A 246 -6.69 15.72 2.49
N VAL A 247 -6.26 14.73 3.22
CA VAL A 247 -6.88 14.31 4.49
C VAL A 247 -6.03 14.86 5.62
N TYR A 248 -6.61 15.74 6.41
CA TYR A 248 -5.91 16.45 7.48
C TYR A 248 -6.43 16.04 8.86
N MET A 249 -5.49 15.82 9.79
CA MET A 249 -5.75 15.64 11.21
C MET A 249 -4.96 16.69 12.00
N PRO A 250 -5.62 17.55 12.80
CA PRO A 250 -4.92 18.57 13.59
C PRO A 250 -4.05 17.96 14.69
N ASP A 251 -4.45 16.82 15.24
CA ASP A 251 -3.74 16.15 16.33
C ASP A 251 -2.66 15.19 15.81
N VAL A 252 -1.45 15.29 16.37
CA VAL A 252 -0.34 14.38 16.10
C VAL A 252 -0.31 13.32 17.21
N PRO A 253 -0.47 12.02 16.89
CA PRO A 253 -0.65 10.98 17.90
C PRO A 253 0.64 10.63 18.64
N ALA A 254 1.81 10.81 18.00
CA ALA A 254 3.11 10.58 18.58
C ALA A 254 4.21 11.40 17.88
N THR A 255 5.30 11.66 18.57
CA THR A 255 6.48 12.36 18.01
C THR A 255 7.72 11.49 18.15
N TRP A 256 8.55 11.44 17.11
CA TRP A 256 9.78 10.66 17.08
C TRP A 256 10.83 11.21 18.06
N ALA A 257 11.63 10.29 18.64
CA ALA A 257 12.63 10.62 19.66
C ALA A 257 14.01 9.96 19.43
N GLY A 258 14.26 9.44 18.21
CA GLY A 258 15.53 8.83 17.83
C GLY A 258 15.46 7.34 17.54
N VAL A 259 16.60 6.73 17.23
CA VAL A 259 16.71 5.30 16.87
C VAL A 259 17.89 4.69 17.61
N ARG A 260 17.73 3.47 18.09
CA ARG A 260 18.82 2.57 18.49
C ARG A 260 18.72 1.25 17.76
N GLU A 261 19.78 0.49 17.73
CA GLU A 261 19.78 -0.84 17.12
C GLU A 261 20.30 -1.91 18.10
N ALA A 262 19.94 -3.16 17.84
CA ALA A 262 20.46 -4.32 18.53
C ALA A 262 20.39 -5.57 17.62
N LEU A 263 21.42 -6.42 17.70
CA LEU A 263 21.41 -7.74 17.06
C LEU A 263 20.92 -8.76 18.07
N GLU A 264 19.71 -9.27 17.88
CA GLU A 264 19.02 -10.16 18.80
C GLU A 264 18.44 -11.36 18.04
N ALA A 265 18.57 -12.55 18.61
CA ALA A 265 18.06 -13.81 18.03
C ALA A 265 18.44 -14.00 16.55
N GLY A 266 19.64 -13.54 16.15
CA GLY A 266 20.13 -13.65 14.77
C GLY A 266 19.44 -12.73 13.76
N SER A 267 18.79 -11.64 14.21
CA SER A 267 18.19 -10.59 13.38
C SER A 267 18.62 -9.22 13.86
N LEU A 268 18.76 -8.25 12.95
CA LEU A 268 19.06 -6.86 13.31
C LEU A 268 17.75 -6.12 13.55
N ASN A 269 17.59 -5.55 14.75
CA ASN A 269 16.42 -4.79 15.14
C ASN A 269 16.75 -3.31 15.24
N PHE A 270 15.99 -2.46 14.55
CA PHE A 270 15.95 -1.03 14.77
C PHE A 270 14.79 -0.71 15.70
N TYR A 271 15.08 -0.02 16.79
CA TYR A 271 14.11 0.45 17.76
C TYR A 271 13.91 1.94 17.58
N VAL A 272 12.83 2.31 16.88
CA VAL A 272 12.48 3.71 16.62
C VAL A 272 11.71 4.25 17.82
N LYS A 273 12.32 5.17 18.56
CA LYS A 273 11.74 5.76 19.77
C LYS A 273 10.71 6.83 19.42
N ALA A 274 9.63 6.87 20.18
CA ALA A 274 8.65 7.94 20.08
C ALA A 274 8.01 8.28 21.43
N GLN A 275 7.59 9.53 21.58
CA GLN A 275 6.71 9.96 22.65
C GLN A 275 5.27 9.83 22.15
N VAL A 276 4.60 8.77 22.57
CA VAL A 276 3.23 8.45 22.24
C VAL A 276 2.29 9.27 23.13
N ARG A 277 1.41 10.08 22.52
CA ARG A 277 0.42 10.89 23.21
C ARG A 277 -0.91 10.17 23.34
N GLN A 278 -1.30 9.45 22.30
CA GLN A 278 -2.55 8.71 22.22
C GLN A 278 -2.26 7.22 22.11
N ALA A 279 -2.75 6.43 23.08
CA ALA A 279 -2.66 4.98 23.04
C ALA A 279 -3.56 4.42 21.93
N GLY A 280 -3.18 3.28 21.34
CA GLY A 280 -3.94 2.57 20.31
C GLY A 280 -3.04 1.80 19.36
N ARG A 281 -3.60 1.31 18.26
CA ARG A 281 -2.90 0.50 17.26
C ARG A 281 -2.12 1.39 16.30
N TYR A 282 -0.80 1.24 16.34
CA TYR A 282 0.11 1.97 15.46
C TYR A 282 0.60 1.07 14.33
N VAL A 283 0.68 1.64 13.15
CA VAL A 283 1.38 1.08 11.99
C VAL A 283 2.56 1.98 11.68
N VAL A 284 3.77 1.42 11.72
CA VAL A 284 5.01 2.13 11.38
C VAL A 284 5.72 1.36 10.29
N SER A 285 6.16 2.07 9.26
CA SER A 285 6.90 1.51 8.13
C SER A 285 8.24 2.18 7.96
N ALA A 286 9.24 1.43 7.51
CA ALA A 286 10.54 1.95 7.14
C ALA A 286 11.15 1.14 6.01
N ARG A 287 12.09 1.74 5.29
CA ARG A 287 12.88 1.12 4.23
C ARG A 287 14.31 0.97 4.71
N VAL A 288 14.97 -0.07 4.21
CA VAL A 288 16.38 -0.29 4.48
C VAL A 288 17.11 -0.42 3.16
N ASP A 289 18.13 0.40 3.00
CA ASP A 289 19.08 0.27 1.90
C ASP A 289 20.39 -0.35 2.41
N ASP A 290 21.14 -0.94 1.50
CA ASP A 290 22.51 -1.37 1.79
C ASP A 290 23.52 -0.19 1.77
N ALA A 291 24.80 -0.46 2.01
CA ALA A 291 25.83 0.57 2.00
C ALA A 291 26.01 1.27 0.65
N ASN A 292 25.65 0.61 -0.44
CA ASN A 292 25.75 1.14 -1.81
C ASN A 292 24.50 1.98 -2.19
N GLY A 293 23.48 2.01 -1.33
CA GLY A 293 22.23 2.68 -1.57
C GLY A 293 21.22 1.83 -2.34
N GLU A 294 21.48 0.52 -2.47
CA GLU A 294 20.53 -0.40 -3.10
C GLU A 294 19.38 -0.73 -2.14
N PRO A 295 18.13 -0.57 -2.59
CA PRO A 295 16.96 -0.90 -1.79
C PRO A 295 16.96 -2.38 -1.40
N PHE A 296 16.85 -2.68 -0.11
CA PHE A 296 17.01 -4.03 0.42
C PHE A 296 15.75 -4.60 1.04
N ALA A 297 15.19 -3.91 2.06
CA ALA A 297 14.07 -4.44 2.82
C ALA A 297 13.01 -3.37 3.12
N LEU A 298 11.76 -3.84 3.21
CA LEU A 298 10.62 -3.13 3.77
C LEU A 298 10.35 -3.70 5.17
N LEU A 299 10.33 -2.82 6.17
CA LEU A 299 10.07 -3.16 7.56
C LEU A 299 8.77 -2.55 8.03
N GLN A 300 8.02 -3.28 8.85
CA GLN A 300 6.76 -2.84 9.43
C GLN A 300 6.68 -3.15 10.92
N PHE A 301 5.93 -2.32 11.63
CA PHE A 301 5.41 -2.57 12.98
C PHE A 301 3.90 -2.35 12.93
N ASN A 302 3.12 -3.24 13.54
CA ASN A 302 1.67 -3.11 13.58
C ASN A 302 1.14 -3.77 14.85
N ASP A 303 0.98 -2.97 15.92
CA ASP A 303 0.53 -3.47 17.22
C ASP A 303 -0.07 -2.36 18.08
N GLU A 304 -0.71 -2.74 19.20
CA GLU A 304 -1.24 -1.85 20.23
C GLU A 304 -0.10 -1.23 21.05
N VAL A 305 -0.14 0.08 21.22
CA VAL A 305 0.89 0.86 21.92
C VAL A 305 0.26 1.75 22.98
N ALA A 306 0.73 1.63 24.22
CA ALA A 306 0.32 2.50 25.31
C ALA A 306 0.96 3.90 25.18
N ALA A 307 0.33 4.92 25.77
CA ALA A 307 0.91 6.26 25.85
C ALA A 307 2.23 6.30 26.64
N GLY A 308 3.03 7.34 26.43
CA GLY A 308 4.33 7.54 27.04
C GLY A 308 5.50 7.32 26.07
N SER A 309 6.72 7.19 26.61
CA SER A 309 7.91 6.88 25.82
C SER A 309 7.87 5.42 25.38
N ARG A 310 7.90 5.16 24.09
CA ARG A 310 7.80 3.82 23.49
C ARG A 310 8.84 3.61 22.40
N GLU A 311 9.03 2.35 22.03
CA GLU A 311 9.89 1.94 20.92
C GLU A 311 9.10 1.07 19.95
N PHE A 312 9.15 1.42 18.67
CA PHE A 312 8.64 0.61 17.57
C PHE A 312 9.78 -0.27 17.07
N LYS A 313 9.63 -1.58 17.20
CA LYS A 313 10.63 -2.56 16.77
C LYS A 313 10.46 -2.83 15.27
N LEU A 314 11.45 -2.48 14.47
CA LEU A 314 11.54 -2.76 13.05
C LEU A 314 12.66 -3.77 12.82
N GLN A 315 12.31 -4.98 12.44
CA GLN A 315 13.24 -6.10 12.33
C GLN A 315 13.73 -6.31 10.91
N VAL A 316 15.04 -6.38 10.71
CA VAL A 316 15.67 -6.97 9.52
C VAL A 316 15.91 -8.44 9.81
N PHE A 317 15.08 -9.31 9.25
CA PHE A 317 15.10 -10.73 9.55
C PHE A 317 16.39 -11.41 9.10
N GLY A 318 16.94 -12.30 9.92
CA GLY A 318 18.26 -12.89 9.69
C GLY A 318 18.39 -13.67 8.38
N ALA A 319 17.41 -14.52 8.06
CA ALA A 319 17.42 -15.27 6.79
C ALA A 319 17.35 -14.33 5.57
N LEU A 320 16.63 -13.20 5.66
CA LEU A 320 16.58 -12.20 4.59
C LEU A 320 17.98 -11.59 4.32
N VAL A 321 18.74 -11.31 5.39
CA VAL A 321 20.14 -10.82 5.26
C VAL A 321 21.03 -11.86 4.58
N LEU A 322 20.91 -13.13 4.95
CA LEU A 322 21.73 -14.20 4.37
C LEU A 322 21.37 -14.48 2.91
N ASP A 323 20.08 -14.48 2.58
CA ASP A 323 19.58 -14.81 1.24
C ASP A 323 19.85 -13.68 0.22
N LYS A 324 19.66 -12.43 0.62
CA LYS A 324 19.83 -11.26 -0.27
C LYS A 324 21.23 -10.65 -0.22
N ASN A 325 22.02 -10.98 0.79
CA ASN A 325 23.42 -10.64 0.90
C ASN A 325 23.75 -9.14 0.78
N PRO A 326 23.09 -8.23 1.52
CA PRO A 326 23.34 -6.79 1.42
C PRO A 326 24.75 -6.43 1.91
N THR A 327 25.26 -5.31 1.41
CA THR A 327 26.53 -4.73 1.90
C THR A 327 26.27 -3.91 3.14
N PHE A 328 27.01 -4.17 4.23
CA PHE A 328 26.95 -3.38 5.47
C PHE A 328 27.84 -2.13 5.41
N PRO A 329 27.49 -1.03 6.13
CA PRO A 329 26.35 -0.89 7.05
C PRO A 329 25.02 -0.73 6.34
N LEU A 330 23.92 -1.18 6.99
CA LEU A 330 22.55 -0.97 6.51
C LEU A 330 22.05 0.44 6.90
N ARG A 331 21.23 1.03 6.04
CA ARG A 331 20.69 2.38 6.22
C ARG A 331 19.17 2.33 6.38
N LEU A 332 18.69 2.58 7.60
CA LEU A 332 17.25 2.78 7.84
C LEU A 332 16.83 4.13 7.29
N ARG A 333 15.82 4.18 6.44
CA ARG A 333 15.35 5.42 5.81
C ARG A 333 13.84 5.48 5.66
N ASP A 334 13.35 6.67 5.42
CA ASP A 334 11.96 6.96 5.07
C ASP A 334 10.98 6.33 6.07
N VAL A 335 11.14 6.69 7.35
CA VAL A 335 10.27 6.20 8.42
C VAL A 335 8.99 7.02 8.44
N ASP A 336 7.87 6.35 8.39
CA ASP A 336 6.54 6.92 8.57
C ASP A 336 5.68 6.06 9.49
N GLY A 337 4.62 6.64 10.02
CA GLY A 337 3.72 5.91 10.89
C GLY A 337 2.42 6.64 11.12
N PHE A 338 1.42 5.91 11.58
CA PHE A 338 0.12 6.47 11.94
C PHE A 338 -0.56 5.63 13.03
N LEU A 339 -1.45 6.27 13.75
CA LEU A 339 -2.42 5.65 14.65
C LEU A 339 -3.68 5.32 13.85
N LEU A 340 -4.16 4.08 13.91
CA LEU A 340 -5.46 3.68 13.40
C LEU A 340 -6.57 4.20 14.31
N ILE A 341 -7.61 4.77 13.71
CA ILE A 341 -8.78 5.29 14.41
C ILE A 341 -10.03 4.57 13.85
N PRO A 342 -10.42 3.42 14.44
CA PRO A 342 -11.53 2.65 13.93
C PRO A 342 -12.84 3.45 13.96
N ASP A 343 -13.71 3.18 13.00
CA ASP A 343 -15.08 3.70 12.89
C ASP A 343 -15.19 5.24 12.79
N LYS A 344 -14.10 5.93 12.47
CA LYS A 344 -14.07 7.38 12.28
C LYS A 344 -13.52 7.76 10.92
N PHE A 345 -13.78 8.98 10.50
CA PHE A 345 -13.09 9.63 9.39
C PHE A 345 -12.47 10.96 9.88
N PRO A 346 -11.19 11.19 9.63
CA PRO A 346 -10.21 10.26 9.06
C PRO A 346 -9.99 9.01 9.93
N ASP A 347 -9.74 7.87 9.25
CA ASP A 347 -9.51 6.56 9.88
C ASP A 347 -8.11 6.42 10.51
N ARG A 348 -7.27 7.43 10.32
CA ARG A 348 -5.88 7.46 10.82
C ARG A 348 -5.41 8.86 11.15
N SER A 349 -4.50 8.94 12.12
CA SER A 349 -3.76 10.15 12.45
C SER A 349 -2.26 9.89 12.21
N THR A 350 -1.67 10.62 11.27
CA THR A 350 -0.29 10.40 10.84
C THR A 350 0.72 11.01 11.79
N MET A 351 1.89 10.39 11.89
CA MET A 351 3.10 10.95 12.48
C MET A 351 3.90 11.69 11.40
N ALA A 352 4.76 12.61 11.79
CA ALA A 352 5.63 13.31 10.84
C ALA A 352 6.52 12.32 10.08
N ARG A 353 6.63 12.48 8.76
CA ARG A 353 7.53 11.68 7.93
C ARG A 353 8.99 12.00 8.25
N GLN A 354 9.82 10.96 8.42
CA GLN A 354 11.26 11.09 8.50
C GLN A 354 11.86 10.67 7.16
N ALA A 355 12.02 11.63 6.26
CA ALA A 355 12.56 11.40 4.93
C ALA A 355 14.08 11.22 4.93
N GLY A 356 14.58 10.40 4.02
CA GLY A 356 16.00 10.10 3.88
C GLY A 356 16.52 9.16 4.97
N VAL A 357 17.84 9.12 5.14
CA VAL A 357 18.51 8.22 6.09
C VAL A 357 18.27 8.70 7.53
N VAL A 358 17.63 7.86 8.33
CA VAL A 358 17.30 8.12 9.75
C VAL A 358 18.33 7.50 10.68
N HIS A 359 18.90 6.34 10.30
CA HIS A 359 19.92 5.65 11.09
C HIS A 359 20.81 4.81 10.18
N VAL A 360 22.10 4.73 10.54
CA VAL A 360 23.08 3.86 9.87
C VAL A 360 23.55 2.83 10.88
N SER A 361 23.40 1.55 10.54
CA SER A 361 23.75 0.45 11.43
C SER A 361 25.29 0.32 11.60
N ALA A 362 25.70 -0.37 12.62
CA ALA A 362 27.04 -0.95 12.66
C ALA A 362 27.21 -2.03 11.57
N SER A 363 28.44 -2.38 11.26
CA SER A 363 28.73 -3.51 10.38
C SER A 363 28.73 -4.80 11.20
N TYR A 364 27.92 -5.76 10.78
CA TYR A 364 27.80 -7.06 11.42
C TYR A 364 28.30 -8.17 10.50
N PRO A 365 29.11 -9.12 11.00
CA PRO A 365 29.50 -10.29 10.22
C PRO A 365 28.27 -11.19 9.99
N LYS A 366 28.16 -11.78 8.79
CA LYS A 366 27.03 -12.62 8.40
C LYS A 366 26.81 -13.83 9.32
N SER A 367 27.87 -14.36 9.92
CA SER A 367 27.80 -15.45 10.89
C SER A 367 26.97 -15.14 12.14
N ARG A 368 26.63 -13.87 12.38
CA ARG A 368 25.75 -13.45 13.49
C ARG A 368 24.26 -13.56 13.14
N PHE A 369 23.91 -13.75 11.88
CA PHE A 369 22.51 -13.84 11.42
C PHE A 369 22.05 -15.30 11.37
N SER A 370 20.78 -15.52 11.71
CA SER A 370 20.17 -16.84 11.69
C SER A 370 19.69 -17.20 10.28
N PRO A 371 20.01 -18.41 9.76
CA PRO A 371 19.47 -18.90 8.50
C PRO A 371 18.05 -19.46 8.63
N ALA A 372 17.51 -19.55 9.86
CA ALA A 372 16.19 -20.13 10.10
C ALA A 372 15.10 -19.32 9.38
N GLU A 373 14.22 -20.02 8.66
CA GLU A 373 13.04 -19.43 8.07
C GLU A 373 12.08 -18.96 9.18
N TRP A 374 11.24 -17.99 8.84
CA TRP A 374 10.18 -17.56 9.74
C TRP A 374 9.27 -18.74 10.06
N ASN A 375 8.85 -18.81 11.32
CA ASN A 375 8.03 -19.90 11.79
C ASN A 375 6.92 -19.40 12.71
N SER A 376 5.69 -19.83 12.41
CA SER A 376 4.51 -19.59 13.23
C SER A 376 3.63 -20.85 13.23
N GLU A 377 2.73 -20.96 14.20
CA GLU A 377 1.75 -22.05 14.23
C GLU A 377 0.92 -22.10 12.96
N GLU A 378 0.48 -20.94 12.49
CA GLU A 378 -0.29 -20.81 11.26
C GLU A 378 0.50 -21.32 10.03
N ARG A 379 1.76 -20.88 9.87
CA ARG A 379 2.62 -21.36 8.79
C ARG A 379 2.82 -22.87 8.83
N GLN A 380 3.09 -23.41 10.00
CA GLN A 380 3.25 -24.88 10.17
C GLN A 380 1.99 -25.62 9.75
N ARG A 381 0.82 -25.16 10.20
CA ARG A 381 -0.47 -25.75 9.86
C ARG A 381 -0.72 -25.78 8.37
N TYR A 382 -0.58 -24.65 7.69
CA TYR A 382 -0.79 -24.59 6.23
C TYR A 382 0.24 -25.38 5.44
N LEU A 383 1.52 -25.36 5.82
CA LEU A 383 2.54 -26.22 5.18
C LEU A 383 2.23 -27.71 5.35
N ALA A 384 1.74 -28.11 6.52
CA ALA A 384 1.32 -29.48 6.75
C ALA A 384 0.12 -29.89 5.89
N GLU A 385 -0.90 -29.04 5.77
CA GLU A 385 -2.08 -29.31 4.94
C GLU A 385 -1.73 -29.36 3.44
N TYR A 386 -1.01 -28.38 2.91
CA TYR A 386 -0.59 -28.37 1.51
C TYR A 386 0.36 -29.53 1.18
N GLY A 387 1.26 -29.87 2.10
CA GLY A 387 2.14 -31.03 1.95
C GLY A 387 1.37 -32.35 1.92
N LYS A 388 0.31 -32.50 2.73
CA LYS A 388 -0.57 -33.65 2.74
C LYS A 388 -1.37 -33.78 1.43
N ASP A 389 -1.83 -32.67 0.87
CA ASP A 389 -2.53 -32.68 -0.42
C ASP A 389 -1.60 -33.13 -1.55
N ALA A 390 -0.37 -32.61 -1.59
CA ALA A 390 0.65 -33.00 -2.56
C ALA A 390 1.01 -34.48 -2.44
N GLU A 391 1.23 -34.97 -1.21
CA GLU A 391 1.54 -36.37 -0.92
C GLU A 391 0.39 -37.31 -1.32
N THR A 392 -0.85 -36.91 -1.09
CA THR A 392 -2.04 -37.67 -1.49
C THR A 392 -2.13 -37.77 -3.02
N ALA A 393 -1.94 -36.66 -3.71
CA ALA A 393 -1.94 -36.67 -5.18
C ALA A 393 -0.77 -37.49 -5.77
N ARG A 394 0.40 -37.41 -5.16
CA ARG A 394 1.59 -38.19 -5.53
C ARG A 394 1.31 -39.71 -5.46
N ARG A 395 0.76 -40.15 -4.31
CA ARG A 395 0.43 -41.57 -4.11
C ARG A 395 -0.56 -42.09 -5.16
N GLN A 396 -1.58 -41.30 -5.52
CA GLN A 396 -2.54 -41.67 -6.56
C GLN A 396 -1.89 -41.79 -7.94
N VAL A 397 -0.94 -40.91 -8.27
CA VAL A 397 -0.16 -41.02 -9.53
C VAL A 397 0.69 -42.30 -9.50
N GLU A 398 1.37 -42.61 -8.40
CA GLU A 398 2.19 -43.84 -8.26
C GLU A 398 1.34 -45.11 -8.38
N GLU A 399 0.19 -45.18 -7.71
CA GLU A 399 -0.72 -46.32 -7.78
C GLU A 399 -1.26 -46.55 -9.21
N LEU A 400 -1.61 -45.47 -9.90
CA LEU A 400 -2.09 -45.55 -11.29
C LEU A 400 -0.96 -45.84 -12.30
N SER A 401 0.29 -45.55 -11.97
CA SER A 401 1.45 -45.78 -12.83
C SER A 401 2.03 -47.18 -12.66
N SER A 402 1.89 -47.80 -11.48
CA SER A 402 2.53 -49.11 -11.14
C SER A 402 1.72 -50.34 -11.53
N ARG A 403 0.48 -50.17 -11.95
CA ARG A 403 -0.40 -51.24 -12.44
C ARG A 403 -0.53 -51.13 -13.96
#